data_937e76dd7ccc016bf292ba38a12077f9
#
_entry.id   937e76dd7ccc016bf292ba38a12077f9
#
_cell.length_a   1.000
_cell.length_b   1.000
_cell.length_c   1.000
_cell.angle_alpha   90.00
_cell.angle_beta   90.00
_cell.angle_gamma   90.00
#
_symmetry.space_group_name_H-M   'P 1'
#
loop_
_entity.id
_entity.type
_entity.pdbx_description
1 polymer ?
#
loop_
_entity_poly.entity_id
_entity_poly.type
_entity_poly.pdbx_seq_one_letter_code
_entity_poly.pdbx_strand_id
1 'polypeptide(L)'
;MQVTRTYLELTDPAQFKSAFGDFPDITLVHVPNPPPKLYRHCYRTVGEAFHWRDRWDWSDDQITLHLVDPNIQLHVATRDGDLAGWYELRRVAEDDSVEIAYFGIVQAEFGRGFGKHLLSCAVRDAWAWGPKRVWLHTCTLDHRNALPNYIARGFTPYKTEQYEVESPRGLARFLPVNFNFQLTRKRKLTIAAVLLTPVLLFVVYTWSTLAWSYSKGERAGYVQKFSKKGWVCKTWEGELAMVSIPGTTPEKFYFTVRDDAVAQRINASIGKRVALSYEQHTGVPLRCFGETEYFVTNVRVVE
;
A
#
# COMPACT_ATOMS: atom_id res chain seq x y z
N MET A 1 -29.84 9.18 6.33
CA MET A 1 -29.18 10.27 5.55
C MET A 1 -29.89 10.37 4.21
N GLN A 2 -30.35 11.58 3.84
CA GLN A 2 -31.03 11.80 2.56
C GLN A 2 -30.01 11.79 1.40
N VAL A 3 -30.30 11.01 0.38
CA VAL A 3 -29.47 10.84 -0.83
C VAL A 3 -30.31 11.22 -2.05
N THR A 4 -29.73 12.01 -2.94
CA THR A 4 -30.35 12.36 -4.22
C THR A 4 -29.69 11.55 -5.33
N ARG A 5 -30.48 10.79 -6.09
CA ARG A 5 -30.06 10.08 -7.30
C ARG A 5 -30.50 10.86 -8.53
N THR A 6 -29.58 11.08 -9.44
CA THR A 6 -29.86 11.79 -10.73
C THR A 6 -29.60 10.80 -11.86
N TYR A 7 -30.58 10.63 -12.73
CA TYR A 7 -30.51 9.83 -13.93
C TYR A 7 -30.21 10.74 -15.13
N LEU A 8 -29.27 10.32 -15.96
CA LEU A 8 -28.81 11.08 -17.11
C LEU A 8 -28.82 10.21 -18.37
N GLU A 9 -29.04 10.80 -19.52
CA GLU A 9 -29.11 10.06 -20.78
C GLU A 9 -28.50 10.81 -21.97
N LEU A 10 -28.15 10.03 -22.97
CA LEU A 10 -27.84 10.42 -24.34
C LEU A 10 -28.88 9.72 -25.23
N THR A 11 -29.69 10.47 -25.97
CA THR A 11 -30.72 9.94 -26.89
C THR A 11 -30.28 10.04 -28.36
N ASP A 12 -29.15 10.68 -28.62
CA ASP A 12 -28.54 10.82 -29.94
C ASP A 12 -27.01 10.71 -29.79
N PRO A 13 -26.33 9.85 -30.57
CA PRO A 13 -24.90 9.81 -30.62
C PRO A 13 -24.20 11.15 -30.83
N ALA A 14 -24.84 12.09 -31.54
CA ALA A 14 -24.31 13.43 -31.79
C ALA A 14 -24.21 14.31 -30.52
N GLN A 15 -24.94 13.98 -29.46
CA GLN A 15 -24.80 14.65 -28.16
C GLN A 15 -23.51 14.33 -27.46
N PHE A 16 -22.86 13.18 -27.80
CA PHE A 16 -21.69 12.72 -27.13
C PHE A 16 -20.48 13.62 -27.39
N LYS A 17 -19.96 14.22 -26.33
CA LYS A 17 -18.76 15.06 -26.31
C LYS A 17 -17.58 14.23 -25.77
N SER A 18 -16.92 13.50 -26.64
CA SER A 18 -15.79 12.66 -26.26
C SER A 18 -14.61 13.48 -25.66
N ALA A 19 -13.86 12.87 -24.76
CA ALA A 19 -12.64 13.43 -24.20
C ALA A 19 -11.59 12.31 -24.06
N PHE A 20 -11.29 11.67 -25.16
CA PHE A 20 -10.20 10.70 -25.23
C PHE A 20 -8.88 11.40 -24.95
N GLY A 21 -8.07 10.76 -24.10
CA GLY A 21 -6.70 11.15 -23.80
C GLY A 21 -5.73 10.09 -24.29
N ASP A 22 -4.47 10.41 -24.27
CA ASP A 22 -3.39 9.47 -24.55
C ASP A 22 -2.90 8.87 -23.22
N PHE A 23 -3.04 7.54 -23.08
CA PHE A 23 -2.66 6.76 -21.89
C PHE A 23 -1.99 5.46 -22.36
N PRO A 24 -0.75 5.55 -22.89
CA PRO A 24 -0.08 4.39 -23.49
C PRO A 24 0.27 3.30 -22.47
N ASP A 25 0.30 3.65 -21.18
CA ASP A 25 0.56 2.77 -20.05
C ASP A 25 -0.73 2.13 -19.46
N ILE A 26 -1.90 2.43 -20.07
CA ILE A 26 -3.17 1.81 -19.67
C ILE A 26 -3.65 0.85 -20.74
N THR A 27 -3.96 -0.36 -20.30
CA THR A 27 -4.64 -1.38 -21.10
C THR A 27 -6.10 -1.46 -20.68
N LEU A 28 -7.03 -1.21 -21.63
CA LEU A 28 -8.47 -1.38 -21.44
C LEU A 28 -8.94 -2.61 -22.23
N VAL A 29 -9.56 -3.56 -21.56
CA VAL A 29 -10.04 -4.80 -22.19
C VAL A 29 -11.48 -5.11 -21.79
N HIS A 30 -12.26 -5.63 -22.74
CA HIS A 30 -13.48 -6.37 -22.44
C HIS A 30 -13.09 -7.74 -21.92
N VAL A 31 -13.63 -8.15 -20.77
CA VAL A 31 -13.34 -9.43 -20.13
C VAL A 31 -14.56 -10.33 -20.31
N PRO A 32 -14.56 -11.26 -21.28
CA PRO A 32 -15.65 -12.22 -21.43
C PRO A 32 -15.60 -13.25 -20.29
N ASN A 33 -16.76 -13.53 -19.69
CA ASN A 33 -16.90 -14.49 -18.59
C ASN A 33 -15.90 -14.24 -17.43
N PRO A 34 -15.89 -13.03 -16.84
CA PRO A 34 -14.93 -12.69 -15.81
C PRO A 34 -15.15 -13.55 -14.56
N PRO A 35 -14.07 -14.00 -13.88
CA PRO A 35 -14.24 -14.74 -12.65
C PRO A 35 -14.83 -13.85 -11.55
N PRO A 36 -15.70 -14.39 -10.66
CA PRO A 36 -16.33 -13.64 -9.57
C PRO A 36 -15.35 -12.83 -8.72
N LYS A 37 -14.16 -13.36 -8.51
CA LYS A 37 -13.09 -12.70 -7.75
C LYS A 37 -12.65 -11.39 -8.40
N LEU A 38 -12.53 -11.35 -9.74
CA LEU A 38 -12.17 -10.13 -10.47
C LEU A 38 -13.27 -9.09 -10.34
N TYR A 39 -14.52 -9.48 -10.57
CA TYR A 39 -15.66 -8.59 -10.42
C TYR A 39 -15.75 -7.98 -9.02
N ARG A 40 -15.66 -8.83 -8.00
CA ARG A 40 -15.66 -8.40 -6.59
C ARG A 40 -14.51 -7.45 -6.28
N HIS A 41 -13.33 -7.71 -6.84
CA HIS A 41 -12.18 -6.82 -6.69
C HIS A 41 -12.45 -5.44 -7.28
N CYS A 42 -12.92 -5.37 -8.54
CA CYS A 42 -13.28 -4.12 -9.21
C CYS A 42 -14.35 -3.34 -8.42
N TYR A 43 -15.44 -4.04 -8.05
CA TYR A 43 -16.57 -3.46 -7.34
C TYR A 43 -16.17 -2.88 -5.98
N ARG A 44 -15.39 -3.63 -5.18
CA ARG A 44 -14.97 -3.20 -3.85
C ARG A 44 -13.92 -2.11 -3.89
N THR A 45 -12.90 -2.26 -4.73
CA THR A 45 -11.79 -1.29 -4.80
C THR A 45 -12.27 0.11 -5.18
N VAL A 46 -13.23 0.22 -6.08
CA VAL A 46 -13.79 1.51 -6.47
C VAL A 46 -14.97 1.90 -5.60
N GLY A 47 -15.89 0.97 -5.34
CA GLY A 47 -17.21 1.28 -4.77
C GLY A 47 -17.22 1.47 -3.25
N GLU A 48 -16.21 0.99 -2.52
CA GLU A 48 -16.18 1.09 -1.05
C GLU A 48 -16.25 2.54 -0.56
N ALA A 49 -15.50 3.43 -1.20
CA ALA A 49 -15.47 4.85 -0.87
C ALA A 49 -16.77 5.60 -1.22
N PHE A 50 -17.58 5.05 -2.14
CA PHE A 50 -18.80 5.65 -2.68
C PHE A 50 -20.07 4.92 -2.27
N HIS A 51 -19.98 4.06 -1.26
CA HIS A 51 -21.12 3.35 -0.65
C HIS A 51 -21.88 2.45 -1.63
N TRP A 52 -21.20 1.86 -2.60
CA TRP A 52 -21.78 0.83 -3.42
C TRP A 52 -22.09 -0.39 -2.57
N ARG A 53 -23.37 -0.69 -2.36
CA ARG A 53 -23.82 -1.77 -1.47
C ARG A 53 -24.68 -2.81 -2.15
N ASP A 54 -25.23 -2.50 -3.31
CA ASP A 54 -26.23 -3.32 -4.03
C ASP A 54 -25.74 -4.75 -4.29
N ARG A 55 -24.42 -4.93 -4.53
CA ARG A 55 -23.79 -6.23 -4.82
C ARG A 55 -22.70 -6.61 -3.83
N TRP A 56 -22.65 -5.92 -2.69
CA TRP A 56 -21.60 -6.13 -1.69
C TRP A 56 -21.59 -7.54 -1.11
N ASP A 57 -22.79 -8.08 -0.85
CA ASP A 57 -23.03 -9.38 -0.22
C ASP A 57 -23.38 -10.47 -1.24
N TRP A 58 -23.23 -10.22 -2.55
CA TRP A 58 -23.47 -11.24 -3.56
C TRP A 58 -22.52 -12.40 -3.40
N SER A 59 -23.07 -13.63 -3.47
CA SER A 59 -22.28 -14.86 -3.54
C SER A 59 -21.55 -14.97 -4.89
N ASP A 60 -20.55 -15.85 -4.97
CA ASP A 60 -19.85 -16.11 -6.23
C ASP A 60 -20.80 -16.66 -7.30
N ASP A 61 -21.79 -17.45 -6.90
CA ASP A 61 -22.83 -17.97 -7.82
C ASP A 61 -23.71 -16.84 -8.38
N GLN A 62 -24.12 -15.88 -7.55
CA GLN A 62 -24.89 -14.72 -8.00
C GLN A 62 -24.09 -13.83 -8.95
N ILE A 63 -22.81 -13.63 -8.67
CA ILE A 63 -21.92 -12.88 -9.56
C ILE A 63 -21.75 -13.64 -10.88
N THR A 64 -21.52 -14.96 -10.84
CA THR A 64 -21.37 -15.77 -12.03
C THR A 64 -22.62 -15.72 -12.89
N LEU A 65 -23.80 -15.92 -12.29
CA LEU A 65 -25.09 -15.87 -13.01
C LEU A 65 -25.32 -14.52 -13.67
N HIS A 66 -24.94 -13.41 -13.00
CA HIS A 66 -25.01 -12.08 -13.57
C HIS A 66 -24.06 -11.89 -14.77
N LEU A 67 -22.82 -12.40 -14.66
CA LEU A 67 -21.79 -12.17 -15.66
C LEU A 67 -21.88 -13.08 -16.90
N VAL A 68 -22.63 -14.19 -16.84
CA VAL A 68 -22.91 -15.01 -18.02
C VAL A 68 -24.08 -14.49 -18.86
N ASP A 69 -24.80 -13.45 -18.39
CA ASP A 69 -25.85 -12.79 -19.16
C ASP A 69 -25.23 -12.08 -20.37
N PRO A 70 -25.65 -12.41 -21.63
CA PRO A 70 -25.12 -11.78 -22.84
C PRO A 70 -25.42 -10.27 -22.91
N ASN A 71 -26.36 -9.79 -22.09
CA ASN A 71 -26.68 -8.36 -21.97
C ASN A 71 -25.73 -7.63 -21.03
N ILE A 72 -24.75 -8.28 -20.44
CA ILE A 72 -23.77 -7.68 -19.54
C ILE A 72 -22.39 -7.75 -20.15
N GLN A 73 -21.65 -6.63 -20.10
CA GLN A 73 -20.22 -6.62 -20.45
C GLN A 73 -19.42 -5.92 -19.35
N LEU A 74 -18.35 -6.57 -18.93
CA LEU A 74 -17.36 -5.98 -18.02
C LEU A 74 -16.13 -5.53 -18.80
N HIS A 75 -15.76 -4.26 -18.62
CA HIS A 75 -14.53 -3.71 -19.17
C HIS A 75 -13.61 -3.26 -18.02
N VAL A 76 -12.37 -3.72 -18.06
CA VAL A 76 -11.38 -3.44 -17.01
C VAL A 76 -10.18 -2.73 -17.61
N ALA A 77 -9.80 -1.63 -16.98
CA ALA A 77 -8.60 -0.87 -17.30
C ALA A 77 -7.53 -1.14 -16.25
N THR A 78 -6.32 -1.47 -16.70
CA THR A 78 -5.17 -1.71 -15.84
C THR A 78 -3.99 -0.84 -16.24
N ARG A 79 -3.16 -0.43 -15.26
CA ARG A 79 -1.87 0.20 -15.43
C ARG A 79 -0.82 -0.71 -14.79
N ASP A 80 0.18 -1.15 -15.56
CA ASP A 80 1.22 -2.09 -15.09
C ASP A 80 0.67 -3.36 -14.41
N GLY A 81 -0.54 -3.80 -14.82
CA GLY A 81 -1.24 -4.94 -14.27
C GLY A 81 -2.17 -4.63 -13.08
N ASP A 82 -2.05 -3.47 -12.46
CA ASP A 82 -2.92 -3.03 -11.37
C ASP A 82 -4.21 -2.39 -11.89
N LEU A 83 -5.31 -2.54 -11.15
CA LEU A 83 -6.60 -1.95 -11.49
C LEU A 83 -6.48 -0.42 -11.51
N ALA A 84 -6.78 0.19 -12.68
CA ALA A 84 -6.88 1.63 -12.86
C ALA A 84 -8.34 2.13 -12.86
N GLY A 85 -9.25 1.32 -13.39
CA GLY A 85 -10.68 1.62 -13.44
C GLY A 85 -11.46 0.53 -14.15
N TRP A 86 -12.77 0.66 -14.19
CA TRP A 86 -13.64 -0.30 -14.84
C TRP A 86 -15.01 0.28 -15.11
N TYR A 87 -15.77 -0.36 -16.00
CA TYR A 87 -17.18 -0.11 -16.19
C TYR A 87 -17.92 -1.39 -16.58
N GLU A 88 -19.21 -1.39 -16.27
CA GLU A 88 -20.16 -2.43 -16.67
C GLU A 88 -21.23 -1.80 -17.56
N LEU A 89 -21.44 -2.41 -18.72
CA LEU A 89 -22.53 -2.10 -19.62
C LEU A 89 -23.64 -3.14 -19.47
N ARG A 90 -24.87 -2.68 -19.44
CA ARG A 90 -26.07 -3.54 -19.37
C ARG A 90 -27.07 -3.14 -20.45
N ARG A 91 -27.41 -4.07 -21.33
CA ARG A 91 -28.51 -3.85 -22.27
C ARG A 91 -29.84 -4.00 -21.55
N VAL A 92 -30.74 -3.06 -21.78
CA VAL A 92 -32.12 -3.04 -21.29
C VAL A 92 -33.01 -3.22 -22.52
N ALA A 93 -33.49 -4.47 -22.70
CA ALA A 93 -34.23 -4.85 -23.91
C ALA A 93 -35.59 -4.16 -24.02
N GLU A 94 -36.21 -3.84 -22.88
CA GLU A 94 -37.57 -3.28 -22.79
C GLU A 94 -37.68 -1.94 -23.49
N ASP A 95 -36.65 -1.11 -23.48
CA ASP A 95 -36.65 0.21 -24.09
C ASP A 95 -35.52 0.41 -25.11
N ASP A 96 -34.86 -0.70 -25.49
CA ASP A 96 -33.73 -0.71 -26.41
C ASP A 96 -32.62 0.27 -26.01
N SER A 97 -32.27 0.26 -24.74
CA SER A 97 -31.22 1.12 -24.19
C SER A 97 -30.04 0.34 -23.66
N VAL A 98 -28.92 1.05 -23.45
CA VAL A 98 -27.75 0.55 -22.73
C VAL A 98 -27.49 1.43 -21.51
N GLU A 99 -27.43 0.80 -20.36
CA GLU A 99 -27.02 1.44 -19.12
C GLU A 99 -25.52 1.28 -18.90
N ILE A 100 -24.83 2.35 -18.55
CA ILE A 100 -23.53 2.27 -17.88
C ILE A 100 -23.85 2.03 -16.41
N ALA A 101 -24.00 0.75 -16.04
CA ALA A 101 -24.51 0.34 -14.73
C ALA A 101 -23.52 0.62 -13.59
N TYR A 102 -22.23 0.43 -13.86
CA TYR A 102 -21.13 0.81 -12.97
C TYR A 102 -20.03 1.47 -13.77
N PHE A 103 -19.45 2.49 -13.19
CA PHE A 103 -18.33 3.21 -13.76
C PHE A 103 -17.48 3.81 -12.65
N GLY A 104 -16.17 3.61 -12.70
CA GLY A 104 -15.28 4.28 -11.77
C GLY A 104 -13.81 4.01 -12.02
N ILE A 105 -12.99 4.85 -11.42
CA ILE A 105 -11.53 4.78 -11.44
C ILE A 105 -11.01 4.68 -9.99
N VAL A 106 -9.86 4.09 -9.82
CA VAL A 106 -9.22 4.02 -8.50
C VAL A 106 -8.68 5.40 -8.09
N GLN A 107 -8.52 5.62 -6.80
CA GLN A 107 -8.08 6.92 -6.26
C GLN A 107 -6.72 7.37 -6.81
N ALA A 108 -5.82 6.44 -7.10
CA ALA A 108 -4.51 6.72 -7.68
C ALA A 108 -4.57 7.40 -9.06
N GLU A 109 -5.68 7.25 -9.79
CA GLU A 109 -5.91 7.84 -11.12
C GLU A 109 -6.66 9.18 -11.07
N PHE A 110 -7.01 9.68 -9.89
CA PHE A 110 -7.71 10.96 -9.76
C PHE A 110 -6.81 12.13 -10.21
N GLY A 111 -7.44 13.12 -10.85
CA GLY A 111 -6.75 14.33 -11.30
C GLY A 111 -5.92 14.18 -12.58
N ARG A 112 -5.70 12.95 -13.07
CA ARG A 112 -4.88 12.68 -14.27
C ARG A 112 -5.65 12.78 -15.60
N GLY A 113 -6.93 13.09 -15.57
CA GLY A 113 -7.79 13.12 -16.76
C GLY A 113 -8.27 11.73 -17.22
N PHE A 114 -7.86 10.66 -16.55
CA PHE A 114 -8.23 9.30 -16.94
C PHE A 114 -9.74 9.04 -16.82
N GLY A 115 -10.42 9.56 -15.82
CA GLY A 115 -11.88 9.38 -15.67
C GLY A 115 -12.72 9.90 -16.83
N LYS A 116 -12.33 11.00 -17.49
CA LYS A 116 -13.02 11.49 -18.69
C LYS A 116 -12.73 10.63 -19.93
N HIS A 117 -11.52 10.09 -20.03
CA HIS A 117 -11.13 9.15 -21.07
C HIS A 117 -11.90 7.83 -20.94
N LEU A 118 -11.87 7.21 -19.76
CA LEU A 118 -12.55 5.93 -19.51
C LEU A 118 -14.07 6.05 -19.72
N LEU A 119 -14.69 7.17 -19.30
CA LEU A 119 -16.09 7.43 -19.58
C LEU A 119 -16.35 7.56 -21.07
N SER A 120 -15.45 8.18 -21.83
CA SER A 120 -15.58 8.27 -23.29
C SER A 120 -15.49 6.89 -23.94
N CYS A 121 -14.65 5.99 -23.41
CA CYS A 121 -14.61 4.59 -23.85
C CYS A 121 -15.94 3.88 -23.55
N ALA A 122 -16.46 4.02 -22.32
CA ALA A 122 -17.74 3.39 -21.92
C ALA A 122 -18.91 3.85 -22.80
N VAL A 123 -19.00 5.14 -23.13
CA VAL A 123 -20.05 5.68 -24.00
C VAL A 123 -19.89 5.18 -25.43
N ARG A 124 -18.67 5.17 -25.98
CA ARG A 124 -18.37 4.61 -27.30
C ARG A 124 -18.80 3.14 -27.38
N ASP A 125 -18.42 2.34 -26.41
CA ASP A 125 -18.69 0.90 -26.38
C ASP A 125 -20.19 0.63 -26.16
N ALA A 126 -20.88 1.46 -25.37
CA ALA A 126 -22.34 1.40 -25.23
C ALA A 126 -23.07 1.68 -26.56
N TRP A 127 -22.65 2.72 -27.29
CA TRP A 127 -23.24 3.03 -28.61
C TRP A 127 -22.92 1.97 -29.68
N ALA A 128 -21.80 1.26 -29.56
CA ALA A 128 -21.46 0.15 -30.48
C ALA A 128 -22.48 -1.00 -30.47
N TRP A 129 -23.32 -1.11 -29.43
CA TRP A 129 -24.44 -2.08 -29.39
C TRP A 129 -25.68 -1.63 -30.17
N GLY A 130 -25.67 -0.41 -30.73
CA GLY A 130 -26.77 0.15 -31.54
C GLY A 130 -28.04 0.44 -30.76
N PRO A 131 -28.02 0.89 -29.49
CA PRO A 131 -29.23 1.22 -28.75
C PRO A 131 -29.85 2.52 -29.22
N LYS A 132 -31.08 2.77 -28.86
CA LYS A 132 -31.74 4.07 -29.04
C LYS A 132 -31.31 5.11 -28.00
N ARG A 133 -30.79 4.64 -26.88
CA ARG A 133 -30.44 5.48 -25.74
C ARG A 133 -29.29 4.87 -24.93
N VAL A 134 -28.36 5.71 -24.49
CA VAL A 134 -27.35 5.35 -23.46
C VAL A 134 -27.65 6.16 -22.22
N TRP A 135 -27.72 5.52 -21.06
CA TRP A 135 -28.04 6.19 -19.82
C TRP A 135 -27.21 5.69 -18.65
N LEU A 136 -27.21 6.46 -17.59
CA LEU A 136 -26.58 6.11 -16.31
C LEU A 136 -27.29 6.84 -15.17
N HIS A 137 -26.96 6.49 -13.96
CA HIS A 137 -27.35 7.27 -12.80
C HIS A 137 -26.14 7.54 -11.90
N THR A 138 -26.24 8.60 -11.10
CA THR A 138 -25.27 8.96 -10.06
C THR A 138 -26.02 9.48 -8.84
N CYS A 139 -25.37 9.48 -7.69
CA CYS A 139 -25.99 9.97 -6.47
C CYS A 139 -25.04 10.90 -5.69
N THR A 140 -25.58 11.56 -4.66
CA THR A 140 -24.82 12.49 -3.82
C THR A 140 -23.73 11.82 -2.99
N LEU A 141 -23.64 10.48 -2.99
CA LEU A 141 -22.57 9.73 -2.35
C LEU A 141 -21.36 9.47 -3.27
N ASP A 142 -21.55 9.67 -4.59
CA ASP A 142 -20.48 9.52 -5.56
C ASP A 142 -19.46 10.67 -5.47
N HIS A 143 -18.34 10.48 -6.15
CA HIS A 143 -17.33 11.52 -6.20
C HIS A 143 -17.89 12.83 -6.75
N ARG A 144 -17.56 13.97 -6.11
CA ARG A 144 -18.06 15.31 -6.49
C ARG A 144 -17.93 15.68 -7.97
N ASN A 145 -16.97 15.06 -8.67
CA ASN A 145 -16.74 15.29 -10.10
C ASN A 145 -17.53 14.32 -11.00
N ALA A 146 -18.31 13.37 -10.46
CA ALA A 146 -19.04 12.38 -11.26
C ALA A 146 -20.11 13.08 -12.13
N LEU A 147 -21.07 13.74 -11.51
CA LEU A 147 -22.14 14.46 -12.21
C LEU A 147 -21.60 15.53 -13.21
N PRO A 148 -20.65 16.40 -12.84
CA PRO A 148 -20.02 17.31 -13.79
C PRO A 148 -19.34 16.61 -14.98
N ASN A 149 -18.70 15.47 -14.76
CA ASN A 149 -18.06 14.71 -15.84
C ASN A 149 -19.10 14.16 -16.83
N TYR A 150 -20.23 13.63 -16.34
CA TYR A 150 -21.31 13.13 -17.20
C TYR A 150 -21.93 14.26 -18.06
N ILE A 151 -22.23 15.38 -17.44
CA ILE A 151 -22.76 16.56 -18.15
C ILE A 151 -21.77 17.07 -19.21
N ALA A 152 -20.49 17.12 -18.86
CA ALA A 152 -19.45 17.53 -19.81
C ALA A 152 -19.27 16.56 -20.99
N ARG A 153 -19.68 15.29 -20.87
CA ARG A 153 -19.74 14.31 -21.96
C ARG A 153 -21.03 14.36 -22.77
N GLY A 154 -21.94 15.30 -22.46
CA GLY A 154 -23.17 15.53 -23.21
C GLY A 154 -24.41 14.89 -22.62
N PHE A 155 -24.30 14.16 -21.52
CA PHE A 155 -25.45 13.59 -20.83
C PHE A 155 -26.35 14.66 -20.29
N THR A 156 -27.68 14.47 -20.45
CA THR A 156 -28.72 15.34 -19.95
C THR A 156 -29.48 14.70 -18.79
N PRO A 157 -29.62 15.36 -17.64
CA PRO A 157 -30.47 14.85 -16.56
C PRO A 157 -31.95 14.80 -17.01
N TYR A 158 -32.63 13.66 -16.78
CA TYR A 158 -34.05 13.49 -17.13
C TYR A 158 -34.92 13.09 -15.93
N LYS A 159 -34.32 12.58 -14.85
CA LYS A 159 -35.06 12.18 -13.65
C LYS A 159 -34.19 12.36 -12.41
N THR A 160 -34.84 12.73 -11.31
CA THR A 160 -34.20 12.83 -10.00
C THR A 160 -35.08 12.15 -8.95
N GLU A 161 -34.46 11.37 -8.06
CA GLU A 161 -35.14 10.69 -6.96
C GLU A 161 -34.42 11.01 -5.66
N GLN A 162 -35.18 11.11 -4.57
CA GLN A 162 -34.64 11.23 -3.21
C GLN A 162 -35.02 10.00 -2.42
N TYR A 163 -34.06 9.44 -1.70
CA TYR A 163 -34.27 8.30 -0.84
C TYR A 163 -33.40 8.38 0.42
N GLU A 164 -33.80 7.67 1.43
CA GLU A 164 -33.04 7.61 2.68
C GLU A 164 -32.16 6.37 2.69
N VAL A 165 -30.89 6.56 3.04
CA VAL A 165 -29.95 5.47 3.33
C VAL A 165 -29.71 5.46 4.83
N GLU A 166 -29.83 4.29 5.44
CA GLU A 166 -29.40 4.11 6.82
C GLU A 166 -27.92 4.48 6.91
N SER A 167 -27.62 5.45 7.77
CA SER A 167 -26.22 5.79 8.04
C SER A 167 -25.59 4.57 8.70
N PRO A 168 -24.58 3.92 8.12
CA PRO A 168 -23.92 2.82 8.79
C PRO A 168 -23.37 3.35 10.11
N ARG A 169 -23.81 2.79 11.21
CA ARG A 169 -23.23 3.06 12.53
C ARG A 169 -21.76 2.68 12.47
N GLY A 170 -20.90 3.60 12.12
CA GLY A 170 -19.47 3.36 11.92
C GLY A 170 -18.80 4.21 10.85
N LEU A 171 -19.53 4.88 9.97
CA LEU A 171 -18.99 5.70 8.86
C LEU A 171 -18.52 7.09 9.28
N ALA A 172 -18.61 7.47 10.53
CA ALA A 172 -17.93 8.66 11.06
C ALA A 172 -16.38 8.58 10.95
N ARG A 173 -15.83 7.46 10.41
CA ARG A 173 -14.38 7.24 10.29
C ARG A 173 -13.77 7.61 8.94
N PHE A 174 -14.58 7.85 7.88
CA PHE A 174 -14.04 8.05 6.52
C PHE A 174 -14.64 9.23 5.74
N LEU A 175 -15.23 10.20 6.42
CA LEU A 175 -15.46 11.51 5.78
C LEU A 175 -14.10 12.14 5.45
N PRO A 176 -13.94 12.84 4.31
CA PRO A 176 -12.76 13.66 4.09
C PRO A 176 -12.70 14.63 5.26
N VAL A 177 -11.72 14.39 6.11
CA VAL A 177 -11.47 15.23 7.27
C VAL A 177 -11.13 16.60 6.73
N ASN A 178 -12.09 17.52 6.78
CA ASN A 178 -11.75 18.93 6.81
C ASN A 178 -10.84 19.11 8.02
N PHE A 179 -9.54 19.29 7.78
CA PHE A 179 -8.50 19.47 8.78
C PHE A 179 -8.64 20.80 9.52
N ASN A 180 -9.83 21.07 10.08
CA ASN A 180 -10.03 22.00 11.18
C ASN A 180 -10.32 21.20 12.44
N PHE A 181 -9.44 20.23 12.72
CA PHE A 181 -9.51 19.42 13.92
C PHE A 181 -8.90 20.19 15.07
N GLN A 182 -9.71 20.99 15.73
CA GLN A 182 -9.36 21.51 17.04
C GLN A 182 -9.37 20.35 18.04
N LEU A 183 -8.28 19.58 18.07
CA LEU A 183 -8.02 18.56 19.11
C LEU A 183 -8.07 19.24 20.46
N THR A 184 -9.01 18.85 21.32
CA THR A 184 -8.96 19.25 22.73
C THR A 184 -7.60 18.86 23.29
N ARG A 185 -7.04 19.67 24.19
CA ARG A 185 -5.72 19.47 24.79
C ARG A 185 -5.53 18.04 25.33
N LYS A 186 -6.58 17.44 25.90
CA LYS A 186 -6.59 16.03 26.37
C LYS A 186 -6.39 15.02 25.25
N ARG A 187 -7.06 15.16 24.10
CA ARG A 187 -6.91 14.24 22.96
C ARG A 187 -5.53 14.37 22.30
N LYS A 188 -4.97 15.58 22.21
CA LYS A 188 -3.57 15.76 21.74
C LYS A 188 -2.58 15.03 22.63
N LEU A 189 -2.75 15.11 23.95
CA LEU A 189 -1.91 14.40 24.91
C LEU A 189 -2.08 12.87 24.82
N THR A 190 -3.28 12.37 24.64
CA THR A 190 -3.51 10.92 24.48
C THR A 190 -2.86 10.38 23.19
N ILE A 191 -3.01 11.07 22.06
CA ILE A 191 -2.39 10.67 20.79
C ILE A 191 -0.86 10.74 20.91
N ALA A 192 -0.33 11.81 21.51
CA ALA A 192 1.11 11.94 21.74
C ALA A 192 1.62 10.81 22.66
N ALA A 193 0.89 10.48 23.72
CA ALA A 193 1.25 9.37 24.62
C ALA A 193 1.24 8.03 23.88
N VAL A 194 0.21 7.72 23.10
CA VAL A 194 0.12 6.47 22.32
C VAL A 194 1.25 6.34 21.31
N LEU A 195 1.67 7.44 20.67
CA LEU A 195 2.77 7.44 19.70
C LEU A 195 4.15 7.40 20.36
N LEU A 196 4.32 8.09 21.50
CA LEU A 196 5.61 8.19 22.18
C LEU A 196 5.92 6.99 23.09
N THR A 197 4.91 6.33 23.66
CA THR A 197 5.12 5.18 24.55
C THR A 197 5.92 4.04 23.89
N PRO A 198 5.58 3.54 22.68
CA PRO A 198 6.37 2.49 22.05
C PRO A 198 7.80 2.92 21.72
N VAL A 199 8.01 4.20 21.35
CA VAL A 199 9.35 4.74 21.12
C VAL A 199 10.15 4.78 22.41
N LEU A 200 9.54 5.25 23.50
CA LEU A 200 10.19 5.27 24.82
C LEU A 200 10.53 3.87 25.31
N LEU A 201 9.61 2.92 25.18
CA LEU A 201 9.85 1.52 25.55
C LEU A 201 11.00 0.90 24.72
N PHE A 202 11.05 1.21 23.42
CA PHE A 202 12.14 0.76 22.55
C PHE A 202 13.50 1.37 22.97
N VAL A 203 13.54 2.64 23.30
CA VAL A 203 14.74 3.34 23.78
C VAL A 203 15.21 2.74 25.13
N VAL A 204 14.31 2.56 26.08
CA VAL A 204 14.60 1.96 27.39
C VAL A 204 15.09 0.53 27.24
N TYR A 205 14.45 -0.28 26.39
CA TYR A 205 14.87 -1.65 26.10
C TYR A 205 16.29 -1.68 25.49
N THR A 206 16.53 -0.87 24.46
CA THR A 206 17.84 -0.78 23.81
C THR A 206 18.93 -0.31 24.78
N TRP A 207 18.62 0.69 25.60
CA TRP A 207 19.56 1.15 26.62
C TRP A 207 19.88 0.08 27.65
N SER A 208 18.89 -0.67 28.14
CA SER A 208 19.11 -1.73 29.13
C SER A 208 19.92 -2.90 28.54
N THR A 209 19.68 -3.31 27.29
CA THR A 209 20.45 -4.38 26.62
C THR A 209 21.91 -3.99 26.37
N LEU A 210 22.18 -2.72 26.14
CA LEU A 210 23.54 -2.19 25.92
C LEU A 210 24.27 -1.84 27.23
N ALA A 211 23.54 -1.53 28.29
CA ALA A 211 24.12 -1.21 29.60
C ALA A 211 24.45 -2.46 30.44
N TRP A 212 23.73 -3.55 30.20
CA TRP A 212 23.93 -4.80 30.95
C TRP A 212 24.67 -5.82 30.11
N SER A 213 25.88 -6.25 30.58
CA SER A 213 26.65 -7.33 29.96
C SER A 213 26.26 -8.67 30.56
N TYR A 214 25.88 -9.63 29.68
CA TYR A 214 25.58 -11.02 30.05
C TYR A 214 26.82 -11.78 30.49
N SER A 215 27.92 -11.61 29.78
CA SER A 215 29.23 -12.20 30.12
C SER A 215 30.39 -11.29 29.73
N LYS A 216 31.52 -11.46 30.40
CA LYS A 216 32.80 -10.78 30.08
C LYS A 216 33.89 -11.82 30.02
N GLY A 217 34.82 -11.66 29.09
CA GLY A 217 35.90 -12.60 28.95
C GLY A 217 37.03 -12.11 28.04
N GLU A 218 38.04 -12.93 27.88
CA GLU A 218 39.12 -12.70 26.92
C GLU A 218 39.23 -13.87 25.95
N ARG A 219 39.58 -13.57 24.71
CA ARG A 219 39.90 -14.57 23.68
C ARG A 219 41.20 -14.20 22.99
N ALA A 220 42.13 -15.16 22.88
CA ALA A 220 43.43 -14.95 22.26
C ALA A 220 43.49 -15.64 20.89
N GLY A 221 44.10 -14.96 19.92
CA GLY A 221 44.27 -15.50 18.58
C GLY A 221 44.86 -14.46 17.61
N TYR A 222 44.63 -14.69 16.33
CA TYR A 222 45.10 -13.82 15.26
C TYR A 222 43.87 -13.18 14.56
N VAL A 223 43.84 -11.85 14.44
CA VAL A 223 42.77 -11.15 13.69
C VAL A 223 42.97 -11.42 12.21
N GLN A 224 42.04 -12.12 11.59
CA GLN A 224 42.09 -12.49 10.17
C GLN A 224 41.35 -11.47 9.27
N LYS A 225 40.27 -10.91 9.79
CA LYS A 225 39.44 -9.94 9.07
C LYS A 225 38.99 -8.86 10.03
N PHE A 226 39.11 -7.60 9.59
CA PHE A 226 38.62 -6.46 10.34
C PHE A 226 38.21 -5.35 9.38
N SER A 227 36.97 -4.91 9.42
CA SER A 227 36.46 -3.90 8.47
C SER A 227 35.28 -3.15 9.04
N LYS A 228 35.11 -1.90 8.63
CA LYS A 228 33.93 -1.09 8.94
C LYS A 228 32.81 -1.43 7.96
N LYS A 229 31.70 -1.97 8.46
CA LYS A 229 30.56 -2.43 7.66
C LYS A 229 29.28 -1.74 8.07
N GLY A 230 28.28 -1.74 7.19
CA GLY A 230 26.93 -1.25 7.41
C GLY A 230 26.50 -0.25 6.35
N TRP A 231 25.21 -0.24 6.05
CA TRP A 231 24.65 0.60 5.00
C TRP A 231 24.20 1.96 5.56
N VAL A 232 23.43 1.95 6.64
CA VAL A 232 22.96 3.16 7.34
C VAL A 232 23.83 3.43 8.58
N CYS A 233 24.03 2.39 9.40
CA CYS A 233 24.88 2.45 10.58
C CYS A 233 26.15 1.64 10.29
N LYS A 234 27.31 2.23 10.53
CA LYS A 234 28.61 1.58 10.27
C LYS A 234 29.26 1.16 11.59
N THR A 235 29.47 -0.14 11.76
CA THR A 235 30.16 -0.74 12.89
C THR A 235 31.46 -1.41 12.43
N TRP A 236 32.44 -1.52 13.32
CA TRP A 236 33.66 -2.29 13.06
C TRP A 236 33.40 -3.76 13.38
N GLU A 237 33.59 -4.63 12.41
CA GLU A 237 33.35 -6.07 12.53
C GLU A 237 34.64 -6.85 12.26
N GLY A 238 34.92 -7.80 13.12
CA GLY A 238 36.16 -8.59 13.07
C GLY A 238 35.96 -10.09 13.20
N GLU A 239 36.96 -10.81 12.74
CA GLU A 239 37.07 -12.26 12.84
C GLU A 239 38.44 -12.59 13.44
N LEU A 240 38.46 -13.25 14.62
CA LEU A 240 39.64 -13.75 15.30
C LEU A 240 39.72 -15.27 15.11
N ALA A 241 40.84 -15.77 14.55
CA ALA A 241 41.15 -17.17 14.59
C ALA A 241 41.79 -17.51 15.91
N MET A 242 41.12 -18.34 16.70
CA MET A 242 41.69 -18.79 17.99
C MET A 242 42.80 -19.79 17.79
N VAL A 243 43.73 -19.81 18.72
CA VAL A 243 44.82 -20.77 18.68
C VAL A 243 44.26 -22.17 18.97
N SER A 244 44.38 -23.08 18.03
CA SER A 244 43.90 -24.45 18.15
C SER A 244 45.08 -25.45 18.29
N ILE A 245 44.77 -26.67 18.75
CA ILE A 245 45.71 -27.78 18.80
C ILE A 245 46.14 -28.15 17.38
N PRO A 246 47.41 -28.49 17.12
CA PRO A 246 47.87 -28.92 15.81
C PRO A 246 46.98 -30.05 15.23
N GLY A 247 46.48 -29.87 13.99
CA GLY A 247 45.60 -30.82 13.30
C GLY A 247 44.10 -30.54 13.40
N THR A 248 43.66 -29.50 14.09
CA THR A 248 42.27 -29.05 14.16
C THR A 248 42.06 -27.75 13.40
N THR A 249 40.88 -27.57 12.81
CA THR A 249 40.52 -26.28 12.20
C THR A 249 40.38 -25.20 13.29
N PRO A 250 40.98 -24.01 13.12
CA PRO A 250 40.84 -22.93 14.08
C PRO A 250 39.39 -22.52 14.28
N GLU A 251 38.94 -22.46 15.53
CA GLU A 251 37.64 -21.88 15.85
C GLU A 251 37.68 -20.38 15.58
N LYS A 252 36.63 -19.86 14.89
CA LYS A 252 36.52 -18.46 14.57
C LYS A 252 35.63 -17.76 15.58
N PHE A 253 36.11 -16.66 16.12
CA PHE A 253 35.37 -15.79 17.00
C PHE A 253 35.05 -14.50 16.28
N TYR A 254 33.74 -14.25 16.07
CA TYR A 254 33.20 -13.03 15.43
C TYR A 254 32.92 -12.00 16.51
N PHE A 255 33.34 -10.76 16.26
CA PHE A 255 33.17 -9.69 17.23
C PHE A 255 32.91 -8.33 16.59
N THR A 256 32.25 -7.46 17.35
CA THR A 256 31.97 -6.06 17.00
C THR A 256 32.85 -5.14 17.86
N VAL A 257 33.26 -4.00 17.30
CA VAL A 257 33.94 -2.93 18.03
C VAL A 257 33.20 -1.63 17.86
N ARG A 258 32.83 -0.99 18.97
CA ARG A 258 32.09 0.28 18.96
C ARG A 258 32.97 1.49 19.17
N ASP A 259 34.11 1.32 19.83
CA ASP A 259 35.09 2.37 20.12
C ASP A 259 36.11 2.45 18.99
N ASP A 260 36.18 3.60 18.30
CA ASP A 260 37.12 3.82 17.21
C ASP A 260 38.58 3.76 17.70
N ALA A 261 38.90 4.10 18.96
CA ALA A 261 40.26 3.98 19.50
C ALA A 261 40.65 2.52 19.69
N VAL A 262 39.73 1.66 20.13
CA VAL A 262 39.95 0.22 20.20
C VAL A 262 40.11 -0.35 18.77
N ALA A 263 39.30 0.09 17.82
CA ALA A 263 39.40 -0.35 16.44
C ALA A 263 40.75 0.02 15.80
N GLN A 264 41.29 1.18 16.06
CA GLN A 264 42.62 1.60 15.60
C GLN A 264 43.73 0.72 16.18
N ARG A 265 43.65 0.39 17.48
CA ARG A 265 44.61 -0.53 18.13
C ARG A 265 44.56 -1.94 17.56
N ILE A 266 43.34 -2.44 17.26
CA ILE A 266 43.18 -3.74 16.60
C ILE A 266 43.83 -3.70 15.21
N ASN A 267 43.57 -2.66 14.44
CA ASN A 267 44.13 -2.47 13.10
C ASN A 267 45.69 -2.46 13.13
N ALA A 268 46.27 -1.78 14.11
CA ALA A 268 47.72 -1.73 14.30
C ALA A 268 48.32 -3.07 14.78
N SER A 269 47.47 -4.00 15.21
CA SER A 269 47.88 -5.31 15.74
C SER A 269 47.61 -6.48 14.78
N ILE A 270 47.12 -6.15 13.55
CA ILE A 270 46.86 -7.18 12.52
C ILE A 270 48.19 -7.92 12.22
N GLY A 271 48.10 -9.24 12.11
CA GLY A 271 49.27 -10.12 11.91
C GLY A 271 50.03 -10.50 13.18
N LYS A 272 49.68 -9.92 14.33
CA LYS A 272 50.22 -10.29 15.64
C LYS A 272 49.22 -11.14 16.43
N ARG A 273 49.72 -11.93 17.37
CA ARG A 273 48.85 -12.63 18.33
C ARG A 273 48.33 -11.62 19.34
N VAL A 274 46.99 -11.56 19.47
CA VAL A 274 46.30 -10.61 20.36
C VAL A 274 45.39 -11.34 21.34
N ALA A 275 45.17 -10.73 22.49
CA ALA A 275 44.06 -11.04 23.39
C ALA A 275 43.05 -9.92 23.33
N LEU A 276 41.80 -10.27 23.00
CA LEU A 276 40.67 -9.38 22.92
C LEU A 276 39.81 -9.56 24.17
N SER A 277 39.68 -8.48 24.97
CA SER A 277 38.69 -8.43 26.06
C SER A 277 37.32 -8.04 25.49
N TYR A 278 36.28 -8.79 25.81
CA TYR A 278 34.97 -8.58 25.28
C TYR A 278 33.88 -8.57 26.37
N GLU A 279 32.79 -7.92 26.06
CA GLU A 279 31.52 -8.00 26.78
C GLU A 279 30.45 -8.56 25.83
N GLN A 280 29.64 -9.52 26.31
CA GLN A 280 28.54 -10.08 25.57
C GLN A 280 27.24 -9.37 25.98
N HIS A 281 26.53 -8.82 25.00
CA HIS A 281 25.22 -8.20 25.17
C HIS A 281 24.19 -8.97 24.35
N THR A 282 23.31 -9.69 25.03
CA THR A 282 22.27 -10.49 24.38
C THR A 282 21.01 -9.65 24.11
N GLY A 283 20.34 -9.91 22.98
CA GLY A 283 19.06 -9.28 22.66
C GLY A 283 19.16 -7.82 22.18
N VAL A 284 20.31 -7.38 21.67
CA VAL A 284 20.46 -6.05 21.08
C VAL A 284 19.56 -5.93 19.84
N PRO A 285 18.61 -4.96 19.79
CA PRO A 285 17.46 -5.03 18.86
C PRO A 285 17.78 -4.69 17.40
N LEU A 286 18.92 -4.07 17.12
CA LEU A 286 19.26 -3.62 15.76
C LEU A 286 20.73 -3.89 15.44
N ARG A 287 20.99 -4.27 14.18
CA ARG A 287 22.36 -4.38 13.64
C ARG A 287 23.13 -3.06 13.59
N CYS A 288 22.47 -1.94 13.87
CA CYS A 288 23.12 -0.64 14.03
C CYS A 288 24.07 -0.56 15.21
N PHE A 289 23.93 -1.45 16.17
CA PHE A 289 24.81 -1.49 17.35
C PHE A 289 25.95 -2.51 17.21
N GLY A 290 25.83 -3.48 16.30
CA GLY A 290 26.81 -4.52 16.01
C GLY A 290 26.15 -5.67 15.24
N GLU A 291 26.95 -6.38 14.42
CA GLU A 291 26.52 -7.62 13.76
C GLU A 291 26.57 -8.82 14.72
N THR A 292 27.34 -8.72 15.79
CA THR A 292 27.53 -9.77 16.80
C THR A 292 27.10 -9.31 18.18
N GLU A 293 26.85 -10.26 19.09
CA GLU A 293 26.58 -9.97 20.49
C GLU A 293 27.86 -9.71 21.33
N TYR A 294 29.04 -9.91 20.74
CA TYR A 294 30.34 -9.80 21.42
C TYR A 294 30.99 -8.46 21.06
N PHE A 295 31.04 -7.57 22.03
CA PHE A 295 31.59 -6.23 21.86
C PHE A 295 33.00 -6.19 22.49
N VAL A 296 34.02 -6.00 21.66
CA VAL A 296 35.40 -5.89 22.12
C VAL A 296 35.66 -4.53 22.72
N THR A 297 36.10 -4.50 23.95
CA THR A 297 36.37 -3.30 24.74
C THR A 297 37.87 -2.97 24.86
N ASN A 298 38.75 -3.98 24.69
CA ASN A 298 40.18 -3.77 24.74
C ASN A 298 40.95 -4.81 23.90
N VAL A 299 42.16 -4.46 23.49
CA VAL A 299 43.10 -5.32 22.78
C VAL A 299 44.50 -5.17 23.37
N ARG A 300 45.18 -6.30 23.60
CA ARG A 300 46.60 -6.33 23.95
C ARG A 300 47.32 -7.34 23.06
N VAL A 301 48.55 -7.01 22.67
CA VAL A 301 49.44 -7.94 21.97
C VAL A 301 49.96 -8.97 23.00
N VAL A 302 49.96 -10.24 22.64
CA VAL A 302 50.44 -11.36 23.46
C VAL A 302 51.61 -11.98 22.74
N GLU A 303 52.72 -12.09 23.42
CA GLU A 303 53.92 -12.76 22.91
C GLU A 303 53.73 -14.27 22.77
#